data_5724b62198df79c90493a125e1c73bf3
#
_entry.id   5724b62198df79c90493a125e1c73bf3
#
_cell.length_a   1.000
_cell.length_b   1.000
_cell.length_c   1.000
_cell.angle_alpha   90.00
_cell.angle_beta   90.00
_cell.angle_gamma   90.00
#
_symmetry.space_group_name_H-M   'P 1'
#
loop_
_entity.id
_entity.type
_entity.pdbx_description
1 polymer ?
#
loop_
_entity_poly.entity_id
_entity_poly.type
_entity_poly.pdbx_seq_one_letter_code
_entity_poly.pdbx_strand_id
1 'polypeptide(L)'
;MSEIKQHWQKIELNEILSISSKKFNPISNNENKKCVELEHLSQETGKLLGYTNSSEQQSIKNSFEEGQILFGKLRPYLKKFWKAEFEGVCSSEIWVMNGKKVKNDFLFYLIQ
;
A
#
# COMPACT_ATOMS: atom_id res chain seq x y z
N MET A 1 24.81 -5.49 -1.17
CA MET A 1 23.37 -5.70 -1.06
C MET A 1 22.57 -4.46 -1.46
N SER A 2 22.93 -3.28 -0.92
CA SER A 2 22.20 -2.06 -1.25
C SER A 2 22.26 -1.71 -2.74
N GLU A 3 23.39 -1.92 -3.40
CA GLU A 3 23.53 -1.65 -4.83
C GLU A 3 22.62 -2.55 -5.66
N ILE A 4 22.55 -3.82 -5.33
CA ILE A 4 21.68 -4.77 -6.03
C ILE A 4 20.22 -4.38 -5.84
N LYS A 5 19.86 -4.00 -4.61
CA LYS A 5 18.51 -3.59 -4.29
C LYS A 5 18.13 -2.30 -5.01
N GLN A 6 19.04 -1.34 -5.12
CA GLN A 6 18.81 -0.11 -5.87
C GLN A 6 18.65 -0.39 -7.36
N HIS A 7 19.46 -1.29 -7.89
CA HIS A 7 19.37 -1.70 -9.28
C HIS A 7 18.02 -2.34 -9.57
N TRP A 8 17.54 -3.21 -8.68
CA TRP A 8 16.20 -3.77 -8.75
C TRP A 8 15.15 -2.68 -8.86
N GLN A 9 15.20 -1.71 -7.94
CA GLN A 9 14.21 -0.65 -7.90
C GLN A 9 14.18 0.19 -9.18
N LYS A 10 15.33 0.46 -9.75
CA LYS A 10 15.42 1.30 -10.94
C LYS A 10 15.03 0.59 -12.22
N ILE A 11 15.35 -0.70 -12.35
CA ILE A 11 15.25 -1.42 -13.61
C ILE A 11 14.14 -2.46 -13.59
N GLU A 12 14.03 -3.21 -12.49
CA GLU A 12 13.23 -4.42 -12.43
C GLU A 12 11.87 -4.25 -11.78
N LEU A 13 11.67 -3.26 -10.91
CA LEU A 13 10.41 -3.10 -10.19
C LEU A 13 9.23 -2.91 -11.13
N ASN A 14 9.41 -2.15 -12.20
CA ASN A 14 8.35 -1.95 -13.19
C ASN A 14 7.93 -3.25 -13.87
N GLU A 15 8.80 -4.24 -13.88
CA GLU A 15 8.52 -5.54 -14.47
C GLU A 15 7.91 -6.52 -13.50
N ILE A 16 8.15 -6.37 -12.19
CA ILE A 16 7.74 -7.35 -11.19
C ILE A 16 6.56 -6.90 -10.33
N LEU A 17 6.18 -5.64 -10.40
CA LEU A 17 5.03 -5.15 -9.64
C LEU A 17 4.07 -4.36 -10.52
N SER A 18 2.82 -4.31 -10.09
CA SER A 18 1.81 -3.44 -10.69
C SER A 18 1.16 -2.61 -9.59
N ILE A 19 0.72 -1.41 -9.93
CA ILE A 19 0.03 -0.52 -9.01
C ILE A 19 -1.45 -0.54 -9.35
N SER A 20 -2.28 -0.84 -8.35
CA SER A 20 -3.72 -0.88 -8.53
C SER A 20 -4.26 0.55 -8.67
N SER A 21 -5.22 0.73 -9.58
CA SER A 21 -5.91 2.01 -9.77
C SER A 21 -7.35 1.98 -9.27
N LYS A 22 -7.74 0.95 -8.55
CA LYS A 22 -9.10 0.79 -8.05
C LYS A 22 -9.40 1.85 -6.99
N LYS A 23 -10.49 2.62 -7.19
CA LYS A 23 -10.84 3.74 -6.32
C LYS A 23 -12.11 3.46 -5.52
N PHE A 24 -12.29 4.21 -4.45
CA PHE A 24 -13.46 4.17 -3.58
C PHE A 24 -13.83 5.60 -3.19
N ASN A 25 -15.10 5.98 -3.40
CA ASN A 25 -15.59 7.29 -3.00
C ASN A 25 -16.44 7.14 -1.73
N PRO A 26 -15.94 7.60 -0.57
CA PRO A 26 -16.67 7.44 0.70
C PRO A 26 -17.99 8.20 0.74
N ILE A 27 -18.10 9.29 -0.04
CA ILE A 27 -19.32 10.13 -0.03
C ILE A 27 -20.46 9.45 -0.77
N SER A 28 -20.17 8.86 -1.93
CA SER A 28 -21.19 8.25 -2.79
C SER A 28 -21.46 6.79 -2.46
N ASN A 29 -20.67 6.18 -1.58
CA ASN A 29 -20.79 4.77 -1.23
C ASN A 29 -21.21 4.61 0.21
N ASN A 30 -22.29 3.86 0.45
CA ASN A 30 -22.85 3.69 1.79
C ASN A 30 -22.08 2.66 2.65
N GLU A 31 -21.17 1.90 2.04
CA GLU A 31 -20.40 0.93 2.79
C GLU A 31 -19.37 1.61 3.69
N ASN A 32 -19.27 1.13 4.92
CA ASN A 32 -18.22 1.58 5.84
C ASN A 32 -17.09 0.56 5.80
N LYS A 33 -15.94 0.97 5.28
CA LYS A 33 -14.76 0.12 5.17
C LYS A 33 -13.65 0.60 6.10
N LYS A 34 -12.78 -0.31 6.47
CA LYS A 34 -11.57 0.06 7.22
C LYS A 34 -10.70 0.94 6.33
N CYS A 35 -10.27 2.07 6.86
CA CYS A 35 -9.50 3.06 6.12
C CYS A 35 -8.13 3.23 6.74
N VAL A 36 -7.09 2.99 5.94
CA VAL A 36 -5.70 3.11 6.37
C VAL A 36 -5.13 4.41 5.82
N GLU A 37 -4.63 5.25 6.73
CA GLU A 37 -3.97 6.50 6.36
C GLU A 37 -2.46 6.36 6.55
N LEU A 38 -1.68 7.32 6.01
CA LEU A 38 -0.21 7.26 6.12
C LEU A 38 0.27 7.09 7.55
N GLU A 39 -0.39 7.75 8.49
CA GLU A 39 -0.03 7.67 9.91
C GLU A 39 -0.19 6.28 10.51
N HIS A 40 -0.98 5.42 9.86
CA HIS A 40 -1.21 4.05 10.32
C HIS A 40 -0.14 3.08 9.86
N LEU A 41 0.71 3.48 8.90
CA LEU A 41 1.81 2.64 8.42
C LEU A 41 3.05 2.93 9.27
N SER A 42 3.58 1.90 9.90
CA SER A 42 4.79 2.09 10.69
C SER A 42 6.01 2.25 9.78
N GLN A 43 6.99 3.00 10.28
CA GLN A 43 8.23 3.24 9.55
C GLN A 43 9.13 2.01 9.68
N GLU A 44 9.52 1.45 8.53
CA GLU A 44 10.51 0.37 8.41
C GLU A 44 10.16 -0.98 9.01
N THR A 45 9.04 -1.12 9.72
CA THR A 45 8.72 -2.39 10.39
C THR A 45 7.68 -3.24 9.65
N GLY A 46 6.99 -2.66 8.66
CA GLY A 46 5.96 -3.38 7.92
C GLY A 46 4.72 -3.70 8.73
N LYS A 47 4.48 -2.97 9.81
CA LYS A 47 3.34 -3.20 10.70
C LYS A 47 2.28 -2.14 10.52
N LEU A 48 1.03 -2.50 10.79
CA LEU A 48 -0.08 -1.58 10.81
C LEU A 48 -0.30 -1.10 12.24
N LEU A 49 -0.36 0.22 12.42
CA LEU A 49 -0.55 0.82 13.74
C LEU A 49 -2.03 1.01 14.09
N GLY A 50 -2.91 0.98 13.09
CA GLY A 50 -4.34 1.18 13.31
C GLY A 50 -5.04 1.49 12.01
N TYR A 51 -6.30 1.89 12.10
CA TYR A 51 -7.10 2.33 10.95
C TYR A 51 -8.28 3.17 11.45
N THR A 52 -8.93 3.86 10.53
CA THR A 52 -10.15 4.60 10.83
C THR A 52 -11.30 4.05 9.97
N ASN A 53 -12.45 4.70 9.99
CA ASN A 53 -13.62 4.30 9.20
C ASN A 53 -13.75 5.16 7.95
N SER A 54 -14.04 4.54 6.81
CA SER A 54 -14.24 5.29 5.57
C SER A 54 -15.44 6.23 5.64
N SER A 55 -16.42 5.91 6.47
CA SER A 55 -17.60 6.76 6.67
C SER A 55 -17.26 8.14 7.22
N GLU A 56 -16.09 8.30 7.83
CA GLU A 56 -15.61 9.57 8.36
C GLU A 56 -14.77 10.36 7.36
N GLN A 57 -14.56 9.81 6.16
CA GLN A 57 -13.70 10.39 5.14
C GLN A 57 -14.50 11.05 4.03
N GLN A 58 -13.91 12.05 3.38
CA GLN A 58 -14.55 12.78 2.30
C GLN A 58 -13.79 12.66 0.98
N SER A 59 -12.50 12.43 1.02
CA SER A 59 -11.68 12.32 -0.18
C SER A 59 -11.77 10.93 -0.80
N ILE A 60 -11.51 10.85 -2.10
CA ILE A 60 -11.43 9.59 -2.83
C ILE A 60 -10.27 8.76 -2.27
N LYS A 61 -10.52 7.49 -2.03
CA LYS A 61 -9.54 6.55 -1.49
C LYS A 61 -9.14 5.51 -2.53
N ASN A 62 -8.04 4.82 -2.30
CA ASN A 62 -7.66 3.64 -3.06
C ASN A 62 -8.23 2.41 -2.36
N SER A 63 -8.78 1.47 -3.14
CA SER A 63 -9.25 0.19 -2.60
C SER A 63 -8.10 -0.80 -2.55
N PHE A 64 -8.07 -1.62 -1.51
CA PHE A 64 -7.08 -2.69 -1.42
C PHE A 64 -7.72 -3.97 -0.92
N GLU A 65 -7.09 -5.09 -1.24
CA GLU A 65 -7.51 -6.42 -0.83
C GLU A 65 -6.44 -7.07 0.03
N GLU A 66 -6.84 -8.08 0.78
CA GLU A 66 -5.90 -8.85 1.59
C GLU A 66 -4.77 -9.39 0.71
N GLY A 67 -3.55 -9.29 1.18
CA GLY A 67 -2.36 -9.77 0.47
C GLY A 67 -1.68 -8.71 -0.39
N GLN A 68 -2.35 -7.61 -0.70
CA GLN A 68 -1.72 -6.52 -1.44
C GLN A 68 -0.77 -5.73 -0.54
N ILE A 69 0.17 -5.04 -1.15
CA ILE A 69 1.18 -4.27 -0.41
C ILE A 69 0.85 -2.79 -0.51
N LEU A 70 0.77 -2.15 0.65
CA LEU A 70 0.56 -0.71 0.76
C LEU A 70 1.90 -0.04 1.05
N PHE A 71 2.25 0.98 0.25
CA PHE A 71 3.51 1.70 0.40
C PHE A 71 3.25 3.20 0.30
N GLY A 72 3.70 3.96 1.31
CA GLY A 72 3.50 5.41 1.34
C GLY A 72 4.29 6.12 0.25
N LYS A 73 3.61 6.97 -0.52
CA LYS A 73 4.24 7.76 -1.59
C LYS A 73 5.07 8.91 -1.05
N LEU A 74 4.60 9.53 0.03
CA LEU A 74 5.27 10.68 0.60
C LEU A 74 6.49 10.23 1.38
N ARG A 75 7.61 10.88 1.11
CA ARG A 75 8.87 10.59 1.80
C ARG A 75 9.18 9.10 1.79
N PRO A 76 9.36 8.49 0.60
CA PRO A 76 9.54 7.03 0.52
C PRO A 76 10.76 6.53 1.29
N TYR A 77 11.73 7.42 1.59
CA TYR A 77 12.87 7.04 2.42
C TYR A 77 12.46 6.66 3.85
N LEU A 78 11.27 7.02 4.29
CA LEU A 78 10.75 6.60 5.59
C LEU A 78 10.26 5.16 5.59
N LYS A 79 10.10 4.56 4.42
CA LYS A 79 9.71 3.15 4.25
C LYS A 79 8.46 2.80 5.06
N LYS A 80 7.40 3.55 4.84
CA LYS A 80 6.10 3.23 5.42
C LYS A 80 5.40 2.23 4.52
N PHE A 81 5.25 1.01 4.99
CA PHE A 81 4.69 -0.07 4.19
C PHE A 81 4.00 -1.10 5.07
N TRP A 82 3.12 -1.89 4.44
CA TRP A 82 2.36 -2.94 5.11
C TRP A 82 1.82 -3.91 4.08
N LYS A 83 1.88 -5.20 4.39
CA LYS A 83 1.20 -6.22 3.58
C LYS A 83 -0.18 -6.43 4.19
N ALA A 84 -1.23 -6.17 3.42
CA ALA A 84 -2.60 -6.10 3.92
C ALA A 84 -3.06 -7.45 4.50
N GLU A 85 -3.55 -7.41 5.72
CA GLU A 85 -4.09 -8.56 6.42
C GLU A 85 -5.62 -8.60 6.39
N PHE A 86 -6.23 -7.60 5.76
CA PHE A 86 -7.67 -7.50 5.53
C PHE A 86 -7.92 -6.62 4.32
N GLU A 87 -9.15 -6.56 3.82
CA GLU A 87 -9.52 -5.67 2.74
C GLU A 87 -10.03 -4.34 3.29
N GLY A 88 -9.89 -3.28 2.50
CA GLY A 88 -10.35 -1.97 2.91
C GLY A 88 -10.01 -0.90 1.90
N VAL A 89 -9.88 0.32 2.39
CA VAL A 89 -9.49 1.47 1.57
C VAL A 89 -8.34 2.20 2.24
N CYS A 90 -7.61 3.00 1.49
CA CYS A 90 -6.47 3.73 2.04
C CYS A 90 -6.33 5.09 1.37
N SER A 91 -5.51 5.94 1.99
CA SER A 91 -5.22 7.28 1.46
C SER A 91 -4.74 7.22 0.02
N SER A 92 -5.11 8.22 -0.77
CA SER A 92 -4.59 8.37 -2.14
C SER A 92 -3.08 8.54 -2.18
N GLU A 93 -2.45 8.82 -1.04
CA GLU A 93 -1.01 8.96 -0.93
C GLU A 93 -0.31 7.65 -0.60
N ILE A 94 -1.04 6.55 -0.71
CA ILE A 94 -0.52 5.20 -0.52
C ILE A 94 -0.68 4.43 -1.84
N TRP A 95 0.41 3.84 -2.32
CA TRP A 95 0.35 2.91 -3.45
C TRP A 95 -0.17 1.56 -2.98
N VAL A 96 -1.10 0.98 -3.75
CA VAL A 96 -1.55 -0.39 -3.56
C VAL A 96 -0.90 -1.23 -4.65
N MET A 97 -0.03 -2.15 -4.25
CA MET A 97 0.84 -2.87 -5.18
C MET A 97 0.62 -4.37 -5.16
N ASN A 98 0.79 -4.99 -6.32
CA ASN A 98 0.80 -6.44 -6.49
C ASN A 98 2.06 -6.87 -7.22
N GLY A 99 2.52 -8.08 -6.93
CA GLY A 99 3.55 -8.71 -7.75
C GLY A 99 2.99 -9.08 -9.12
N LYS A 100 3.74 -8.81 -10.17
CA LYS A 100 3.39 -9.20 -11.54
C LYS A 100 3.90 -10.59 -11.88
N LYS A 101 5.17 -10.82 -11.63
CA LYS A 101 5.86 -12.08 -11.96
C LYS A 101 6.32 -12.80 -10.72
N VAL A 102 6.08 -12.23 -9.54
CA VAL A 102 6.47 -12.80 -8.25
C VAL A 102 5.29 -12.74 -7.31
N LYS A 103 5.31 -13.59 -6.29
CA LYS A 103 4.26 -13.56 -5.26
C LYS A 103 4.41 -12.31 -4.41
N ASN A 104 3.30 -11.83 -3.87
CA ASN A 104 3.30 -10.63 -3.03
C ASN A 104 4.18 -10.80 -1.77
N ASP A 105 4.29 -11.99 -1.23
CA ASP A 105 5.19 -12.25 -0.11
C ASP A 105 6.64 -11.95 -0.48
N PHE A 106 7.06 -12.35 -1.66
CA PHE A 106 8.42 -12.09 -2.13
C PHE A 106 8.62 -10.60 -2.41
N LEU A 107 7.61 -9.96 -3.02
CA LEU A 107 7.66 -8.54 -3.27
C LEU A 107 7.79 -7.75 -1.97
N PHE A 108 7.03 -8.14 -0.94
CA PHE A 108 7.09 -7.51 0.37
C PHE A 108 8.49 -7.63 0.96
N TYR A 109 9.10 -8.80 0.83
CA TYR A 109 10.47 -9.03 1.29
C TYR A 109 11.46 -8.09 0.58
N LEU A 110 11.29 -7.91 -0.73
CA LEU A 110 12.19 -7.04 -1.52
C LEU A 110 12.08 -5.57 -1.11
N ILE A 111 10.90 -5.13 -0.70
CA ILE A 111 10.65 -3.74 -0.30
C ILE A 111 11.27 -3.44 1.06
N GLN A 112 11.28 -4.42 1.93
CA GLN A 112 11.89 -4.27 3.23
C GLN A 112 13.39 -3.95 3.09
#